data_2333a5a17d1c30a275f009ee8c65c838
#
_entry.id   2333a5a17d1c30a275f009ee8c65c838
#
_cell.length_a   1.000
_cell.length_b   1.000
_cell.length_c   1.000
_cell.angle_alpha   90.00
_cell.angle_beta   90.00
_cell.angle_gamma   90.00
#
_symmetry.space_group_name_H-M   'P 1'
#
loop_
_entity.id
_entity.type
_entity.pdbx_description
1 polymer ?
#
loop_
_entity_poly.entity_id
_entity_poly.type
_entity_poly.pdbx_seq_one_letter_code
_entity_poly.pdbx_strand_id
1 'polypeptide(L)'
;MESIYYNESETINIDEIKQVAQGIREGKLALFPTETVYGIGANALDENAVKKIFIAKGRQSDNPLIVHISNINMLEQIVEDIGEIERKLINKFWPGPLTIIFNRKSENIIPNNVTAGLNTVGVRMPSNKIARTLIELSEVPIAAPSANVSGRPSGTNVQDIIEELDGKVDYIIDGGSTAIGLESTVIRVVNQKIEILRPGKITLEELESVANEVEVNKNVFERVIDKPVASPGMKYRHYAPNTKCILVYSKDKELSLIHI
;
A
#
# COMPACT_ATOMS: atom_id res chain seq x y z
N MET A 1 -23.38 6.75 -1.46
CA MET A 1 -22.26 5.93 -1.95
C MET A 1 -22.60 5.51 -3.36
N GLU A 2 -21.69 5.72 -4.28
CA GLU A 2 -21.83 5.31 -5.67
C GLU A 2 -20.91 4.11 -5.89
N SER A 3 -21.48 2.94 -6.16
CA SER A 3 -20.70 1.71 -6.36
C SER A 3 -20.55 1.46 -7.86
N ILE A 4 -19.31 1.44 -8.32
CA ILE A 4 -18.97 1.15 -9.71
C ILE A 4 -18.38 -0.26 -9.74
N TYR A 5 -19.09 -1.19 -10.36
CA TYR A 5 -18.70 -2.59 -10.43
C TYR A 5 -18.00 -2.89 -11.77
N TYR A 6 -16.79 -3.43 -11.69
CA TYR A 6 -16.06 -3.95 -12.84
C TYR A 6 -15.89 -5.45 -12.70
N ASN A 7 -16.37 -6.20 -13.67
CA ASN A 7 -16.01 -7.59 -13.81
C ASN A 7 -14.68 -7.69 -14.59
N GLU A 8 -13.73 -8.53 -14.18
CA GLU A 8 -12.43 -8.71 -14.84
C GLU A 8 -12.54 -9.02 -16.36
N SER A 9 -13.69 -9.54 -16.81
CA SER A 9 -13.99 -9.84 -18.21
C SER A 9 -14.51 -8.66 -19.01
N GLU A 10 -14.82 -7.52 -18.38
CA GLU A 10 -15.40 -6.36 -19.05
C GLU A 10 -14.33 -5.30 -19.35
N THR A 11 -14.50 -4.60 -20.45
CA THR A 11 -13.66 -3.45 -20.80
C THR A 11 -13.83 -2.37 -19.74
N ILE A 12 -12.72 -1.90 -19.14
CA ILE A 12 -12.71 -0.80 -18.16
C ILE A 12 -13.48 0.39 -18.76
N ASN A 13 -14.58 0.79 -18.12
CA ASN A 13 -15.30 2.00 -18.48
C ASN A 13 -14.51 3.23 -18.01
N ILE A 14 -13.81 3.83 -18.95
CA ILE A 14 -12.94 4.99 -18.68
C ILE A 14 -13.71 6.18 -18.12
N ASP A 15 -14.97 6.38 -18.52
CA ASP A 15 -15.75 7.55 -18.07
C ASP A 15 -16.17 7.41 -16.60
N GLU A 16 -16.44 6.20 -16.13
CA GLU A 16 -16.69 5.94 -14.71
C GLU A 16 -15.41 6.14 -13.86
N ILE A 17 -14.25 5.66 -14.36
CA ILE A 17 -12.98 5.93 -13.68
C ILE A 17 -12.67 7.43 -13.64
N LYS A 18 -12.97 8.20 -14.68
CA LYS A 18 -12.84 9.67 -14.69
C LYS A 18 -13.69 10.33 -13.60
N GLN A 19 -14.91 9.83 -13.38
CA GLN A 19 -15.77 10.33 -12.31
C GLN A 19 -15.15 10.10 -10.93
N VAL A 20 -14.64 8.89 -10.67
CA VAL A 20 -13.93 8.58 -9.42
C VAL A 20 -12.66 9.43 -9.28
N ALA A 21 -11.89 9.57 -10.36
CA ALA A 21 -10.68 10.38 -10.39
C ALA A 21 -10.96 11.86 -10.06
N GLN A 22 -12.05 12.42 -10.61
CA GLN A 22 -12.52 13.74 -10.23
C GLN A 22 -12.86 13.82 -8.75
N GLY A 23 -13.57 12.81 -8.21
CA GLY A 23 -13.86 12.73 -6.78
C GLY A 23 -12.60 12.70 -5.91
N ILE A 24 -11.56 11.97 -6.31
CA ILE A 24 -10.25 11.97 -5.62
C ILE A 24 -9.65 13.39 -5.59
N ARG A 25 -9.67 14.13 -6.71
CA ARG A 25 -9.21 15.54 -6.76
C ARG A 25 -10.02 16.44 -5.82
N GLU A 26 -11.32 16.17 -5.67
CA GLU A 26 -12.23 16.90 -4.77
C GLU A 26 -12.13 16.47 -3.30
N GLY A 27 -11.16 15.60 -2.96
CA GLY A 27 -10.94 15.14 -1.59
C GLY A 27 -11.91 14.08 -1.11
N LYS A 28 -12.55 13.32 -2.03
CA LYS A 28 -13.37 12.15 -1.73
C LYS A 28 -12.53 10.89 -1.58
N LEU A 29 -13.09 9.84 -0.98
CA LEU A 29 -12.47 8.54 -0.78
C LEU A 29 -12.95 7.52 -1.80
N ALA A 30 -12.01 6.71 -2.32
CA ALA A 30 -12.33 5.58 -3.18
C ALA A 30 -11.70 4.28 -2.69
N LEU A 31 -12.47 3.19 -2.71
CA LEU A 31 -11.94 1.83 -2.66
C LEU A 31 -11.59 1.40 -4.08
N PHE A 32 -10.39 0.82 -4.25
CA PHE A 32 -9.94 0.34 -5.54
C PHE A 32 -9.01 -0.87 -5.41
N PRO A 33 -9.02 -1.79 -6.39
CA PRO A 33 -8.15 -2.95 -6.40
C PRO A 33 -6.72 -2.57 -6.72
N THR A 34 -5.77 -3.27 -6.12
CA THR A 34 -4.38 -3.38 -6.61
C THR A 34 -4.07 -4.85 -6.89
N GLU A 35 -2.89 -5.17 -7.41
CA GLU A 35 -2.47 -6.57 -7.57
C GLU A 35 -2.22 -7.27 -6.24
N THR A 36 -2.00 -6.51 -5.16
CA THR A 36 -1.72 -7.03 -3.82
C THR A 36 -3.00 -7.21 -3.00
N VAL A 37 -3.60 -6.11 -2.57
CA VAL A 37 -4.84 -6.04 -1.80
C VAL A 37 -5.62 -4.80 -2.23
N TYR A 38 -6.89 -4.70 -1.88
CA TYR A 38 -7.64 -3.46 -2.07
C TYR A 38 -7.09 -2.32 -1.22
N GLY A 39 -7.12 -1.11 -1.78
CA GLY A 39 -6.74 0.13 -1.11
C GLY A 39 -7.95 1.04 -0.86
N ILE A 40 -7.90 1.81 0.25
CA ILE A 40 -8.75 2.97 0.46
C ILE A 40 -7.93 4.22 0.18
N GLY A 41 -8.25 4.94 -0.90
CA GLY A 41 -7.43 6.01 -1.43
C GLY A 41 -8.03 7.40 -1.29
N ALA A 42 -7.13 8.36 -1.14
CA ALA A 42 -7.39 9.79 -1.18
C ALA A 42 -6.26 10.53 -1.87
N ASN A 43 -6.51 11.76 -2.30
CA ASN A 43 -5.47 12.67 -2.80
C ASN A 43 -4.36 12.83 -1.75
N ALA A 44 -3.15 12.37 -2.08
CA ALA A 44 -2.00 12.40 -1.16
C ALA A 44 -1.49 13.82 -0.86
N LEU A 45 -1.90 14.81 -1.64
CA LEU A 45 -1.52 16.21 -1.49
C LEU A 45 -2.50 17.00 -0.60
N ASP A 46 -3.67 16.42 -0.29
CA ASP A 46 -4.71 17.06 0.52
C ASP A 46 -4.78 16.45 1.93
N GLU A 47 -4.31 17.22 2.91
CA GLU A 47 -4.32 16.83 4.32
C GLU A 47 -5.73 16.45 4.83
N ASN A 48 -6.76 17.15 4.36
CA ASN A 48 -8.14 16.89 4.81
C ASN A 48 -8.70 15.62 4.17
N ALA A 49 -8.39 15.34 2.91
CA ALA A 49 -8.74 14.09 2.26
C ALA A 49 -8.07 12.90 2.95
N VAL A 50 -6.78 13.02 3.27
CA VAL A 50 -6.03 11.99 4.00
C VAL A 50 -6.58 11.75 5.41
N LYS A 51 -7.02 12.79 6.14
CA LYS A 51 -7.69 12.64 7.45
C LYS A 51 -8.92 11.73 7.39
N LYS A 52 -9.69 11.79 6.29
CA LYS A 52 -10.86 10.92 6.11
C LYS A 52 -10.48 9.43 6.06
N ILE A 53 -9.30 9.06 5.50
CA ILE A 53 -8.81 7.67 5.52
C ILE A 53 -8.67 7.16 6.95
N PHE A 54 -8.04 7.95 7.83
CA PHE A 54 -7.85 7.57 9.24
C PHE A 54 -9.18 7.39 9.96
N ILE A 55 -10.14 8.29 9.72
CA ILE A 55 -11.49 8.21 10.29
C ILE A 55 -12.21 6.94 9.80
N ALA A 56 -12.24 6.71 8.48
CA ALA A 56 -12.94 5.57 7.89
C ALA A 56 -12.40 4.22 8.40
N LYS A 57 -11.09 4.12 8.63
CA LYS A 57 -10.42 2.90 9.10
C LYS A 57 -10.35 2.76 10.62
N GLY A 58 -10.64 3.79 11.41
CA GLY A 58 -10.28 3.83 12.83
C GLY A 58 -8.76 3.69 13.06
N ARG A 59 -7.94 4.25 12.14
CA ARG A 59 -6.48 4.13 12.15
C ARG A 59 -5.83 5.27 12.92
N GLN A 60 -4.77 4.97 13.67
CA GLN A 60 -3.94 5.99 14.29
C GLN A 60 -3.11 6.74 13.23
N SER A 61 -3.01 8.07 13.35
CA SER A 61 -2.29 8.93 12.40
C SER A 61 -0.76 8.89 12.53
N ASP A 62 -0.23 8.21 13.53
CA ASP A 62 1.20 7.99 13.77
C ASP A 62 1.79 6.80 12.97
N ASN A 63 1.01 6.23 12.06
CA ASN A 63 1.40 5.13 11.20
C ASN A 63 1.33 5.59 9.73
N PRO A 64 2.47 5.76 9.05
CA PRO A 64 2.52 6.38 7.72
C PRO A 64 1.70 5.63 6.68
N LEU A 65 1.36 6.30 5.59
CA LEU A 65 0.64 5.75 4.45
C LEU A 65 1.61 5.58 3.27
N ILE A 66 1.30 4.61 2.40
CA ILE A 66 2.00 4.45 1.13
C ILE A 66 1.31 5.32 0.08
N VAL A 67 2.12 6.08 -0.66
CA VAL A 67 1.69 6.90 -1.78
C VAL A 67 1.81 6.11 -3.07
N HIS A 68 0.72 6.04 -3.83
CA HIS A 68 0.66 5.34 -5.10
C HIS A 68 0.76 6.33 -6.26
N ILE A 69 1.55 5.99 -7.26
CA ILE A 69 1.82 6.79 -8.46
C ILE A 69 1.56 5.98 -9.73
N SER A 70 1.35 6.64 -10.86
CA SER A 70 1.18 6.00 -12.17
C SER A 70 2.41 6.13 -13.08
N ASN A 71 3.30 7.06 -12.78
CA ASN A 71 4.50 7.34 -13.59
C ASN A 71 5.64 7.95 -12.75
N ILE A 72 6.84 8.01 -13.33
CA ILE A 72 8.06 8.51 -12.66
C ILE A 72 8.01 10.03 -12.45
N ASN A 73 7.34 10.79 -13.31
CA ASN A 73 7.23 12.24 -13.10
C ASN A 73 6.50 12.57 -11.79
N MET A 74 5.48 11.77 -11.41
CA MET A 74 4.83 11.92 -10.09
C MET A 74 5.81 11.63 -8.95
N LEU A 75 6.71 10.62 -9.10
CA LEU A 75 7.74 10.34 -8.09
C LEU A 75 8.67 11.54 -7.89
N GLU A 76 9.22 12.05 -8.99
CA GLU A 76 10.17 13.17 -8.98
C GLU A 76 9.60 14.47 -8.40
N GLN A 77 8.27 14.62 -8.39
CA GLN A 77 7.61 15.76 -7.74
C GLN A 77 7.62 15.69 -6.22
N ILE A 78 7.62 14.50 -5.63
CA ILE A 78 7.38 14.29 -4.19
C ILE A 78 8.61 13.82 -3.42
N VAL A 79 9.65 13.29 -4.11
CA VAL A 79 10.88 12.81 -3.49
C VAL A 79 12.07 13.68 -3.86
N GLU A 80 13.10 13.65 -3.01
CA GLU A 80 14.42 14.22 -3.31
C GLU A 80 15.14 13.37 -4.38
N ASP A 81 16.40 13.12 -4.22
CA ASP A 81 17.19 12.34 -5.15
C ASP A 81 16.77 10.87 -5.20
N ILE A 82 16.80 10.29 -6.40
CA ILE A 82 16.63 8.86 -6.62
C ILE A 82 18.03 8.28 -6.90
N GLY A 83 18.54 7.47 -5.97
CA GLY A 83 19.86 6.86 -6.07
C GLY A 83 19.94 5.77 -7.15
N GLU A 84 21.15 5.29 -7.40
CA GLU A 84 21.39 4.27 -8.45
C GLU A 84 20.69 2.94 -8.14
N ILE A 85 20.73 2.50 -6.88
CA ILE A 85 20.06 1.25 -6.47
C ILE A 85 18.54 1.39 -6.58
N GLU A 86 17.98 2.51 -6.14
CA GLU A 86 16.53 2.76 -6.28
C GLU A 86 16.12 2.78 -7.75
N ARG A 87 16.91 3.36 -8.66
CA ARG A 87 16.64 3.31 -10.11
C ARG A 87 16.63 1.88 -10.65
N LYS A 88 17.57 1.04 -10.22
CA LYS A 88 17.61 -0.39 -10.60
C LYS A 88 16.38 -1.14 -10.07
N LEU A 89 15.98 -0.87 -8.83
CA LEU A 89 14.78 -1.46 -8.21
C LEU A 89 13.50 -1.04 -8.94
N ILE A 90 13.36 0.26 -9.24
CA ILE A 90 12.24 0.81 -10.02
C ILE A 90 12.17 0.12 -11.38
N ASN A 91 13.25 0.08 -12.12
CA ASN A 91 13.29 -0.50 -13.48
C ASN A 91 12.96 -2.00 -13.48
N LYS A 92 13.28 -2.72 -12.40
CA LYS A 92 13.04 -4.16 -12.31
C LYS A 92 11.67 -4.53 -11.78
N PHE A 93 11.17 -3.79 -10.78
CA PHE A 93 10.00 -4.21 -10.00
C PHE A 93 8.79 -3.28 -10.13
N TRP A 94 8.90 -2.12 -10.77
CA TRP A 94 7.77 -1.25 -11.05
C TRP A 94 7.38 -1.26 -12.54
N PRO A 95 6.08 -1.27 -12.83
CA PRO A 95 4.94 -1.36 -11.89
C PRO A 95 4.86 -2.74 -11.24
N GLY A 96 4.59 -2.75 -9.90
CA GLY A 96 4.54 -4.01 -9.15
C GLY A 96 4.46 -3.88 -7.62
N PRO A 97 4.57 -5.02 -6.92
CA PRO A 97 4.32 -5.13 -5.49
C PRO A 97 5.53 -4.73 -4.61
N LEU A 98 6.28 -3.72 -5.03
CA LEU A 98 7.40 -3.15 -4.29
C LEU A 98 7.10 -1.72 -3.86
N THR A 99 7.23 -1.43 -2.57
CA THR A 99 7.22 -0.08 -2.00
C THR A 99 8.64 0.30 -1.61
N ILE A 100 9.09 1.48 -2.05
CA ILE A 100 10.41 2.01 -1.72
C ILE A 100 10.21 3.26 -0.85
N ILE A 101 10.96 3.35 0.26
CA ILE A 101 10.98 4.51 1.14
C ILE A 101 12.04 5.48 0.63
N PHE A 102 11.62 6.69 0.28
CA PHE A 102 12.48 7.80 -0.18
C PHE A 102 12.50 8.94 0.82
N ASN A 103 13.49 9.79 0.74
CA ASN A 103 13.45 11.12 1.36
C ASN A 103 12.42 11.97 0.62
N ARG A 104 11.47 12.56 1.35
CA ARG A 104 10.48 13.47 0.75
C ARG A 104 11.09 14.85 0.52
N LYS A 105 10.65 15.54 -0.52
CA LYS A 105 11.01 16.94 -0.73
C LYS A 105 10.63 17.80 0.48
N SER A 106 11.52 18.75 0.79
CA SER A 106 11.37 19.67 1.94
C SER A 106 10.23 20.66 1.79
N GLU A 107 9.73 20.87 0.59
CA GLU A 107 8.67 21.83 0.24
C GLU A 107 7.27 21.47 0.78
N ASN A 108 7.18 20.47 1.66
CA ASN A 108 5.93 19.98 2.30
C ASN A 108 4.79 19.66 1.32
N ILE A 109 5.13 19.24 0.10
CA ILE A 109 4.15 18.82 -0.92
C ILE A 109 3.30 17.67 -0.39
N ILE A 110 3.93 16.69 0.29
CA ILE A 110 3.23 15.60 0.98
C ILE A 110 2.95 16.02 2.43
N PRO A 111 1.67 16.09 2.86
CA PRO A 111 1.30 16.47 4.22
C PRO A 111 1.87 15.53 5.29
N ASN A 112 2.08 16.07 6.50
CA ASN A 112 2.65 15.31 7.61
C ASN A 112 1.81 14.10 8.06
N ASN A 113 0.50 14.14 7.89
CA ASN A 113 -0.36 12.99 8.21
C ASN A 113 -0.18 11.80 7.25
N VAL A 114 0.33 12.00 6.03
CA VAL A 114 0.72 10.90 5.13
C VAL A 114 1.98 10.22 5.64
N THR A 115 2.96 10.98 6.11
CA THR A 115 4.29 10.49 6.52
C THR A 115 4.40 10.23 8.03
N ALA A 116 3.33 10.45 8.80
CA ALA A 116 3.36 10.45 10.27
C ALA A 116 4.44 11.39 10.83
N GLY A 117 4.70 12.52 10.15
CA GLY A 117 5.71 13.52 10.53
C GLY A 117 7.15 13.15 10.17
N LEU A 118 7.38 12.04 9.48
CA LEU A 118 8.72 11.62 9.04
C LEU A 118 9.19 12.45 7.83
N ASN A 119 10.51 12.56 7.67
CA ASN A 119 11.15 13.14 6.48
C ASN A 119 11.23 12.15 5.30
N THR A 120 10.56 11.02 5.42
CA THR A 120 10.53 9.97 4.39
C THR A 120 9.10 9.67 3.98
N VAL A 121 8.93 9.18 2.75
CA VAL A 121 7.65 8.75 2.18
C VAL A 121 7.81 7.40 1.48
N GLY A 122 6.87 6.49 1.76
CA GLY A 122 6.79 5.22 1.03
C GLY A 122 6.03 5.42 -0.27
N VAL A 123 6.65 5.05 -1.40
CA VAL A 123 6.04 5.19 -2.73
C VAL A 123 5.99 3.85 -3.44
N ARG A 124 4.92 3.62 -4.19
CA ARG A 124 4.71 2.43 -5.01
C ARG A 124 4.02 2.78 -6.33
N MET A 125 4.40 2.09 -7.40
CA MET A 125 3.67 2.08 -8.66
C MET A 125 2.99 0.72 -8.82
N PRO A 126 1.67 0.59 -8.58
CA PRO A 126 0.98 -0.70 -8.65
C PRO A 126 0.91 -1.21 -10.09
N SER A 127 0.88 -2.54 -10.29
CA SER A 127 0.74 -3.13 -11.64
C SER A 127 -0.72 -3.29 -12.07
N ASN A 128 -1.67 -3.27 -11.15
CA ASN A 128 -3.09 -3.38 -11.47
C ASN A 128 -3.54 -2.25 -12.40
N LYS A 129 -4.19 -2.62 -13.51
CA LYS A 129 -4.59 -1.67 -14.57
C LYS A 129 -5.60 -0.64 -14.07
N ILE A 130 -6.58 -1.05 -13.25
CA ILE A 130 -7.60 -0.15 -12.70
C ILE A 130 -6.93 0.90 -11.79
N ALA A 131 -6.08 0.45 -10.86
CA ALA A 131 -5.34 1.36 -9.97
C ALA A 131 -4.51 2.38 -10.76
N ARG A 132 -3.75 1.92 -11.75
CA ARG A 132 -2.93 2.82 -12.58
C ARG A 132 -3.75 3.83 -13.35
N THR A 133 -4.85 3.38 -13.99
CA THR A 133 -5.76 4.26 -14.73
C THR A 133 -6.41 5.29 -13.81
N LEU A 134 -6.84 4.89 -12.61
CA LEU A 134 -7.39 5.82 -11.61
C LEU A 134 -6.37 6.88 -11.21
N ILE A 135 -5.14 6.48 -10.88
CA ILE A 135 -4.07 7.41 -10.46
C ILE A 135 -3.73 8.36 -11.62
N GLU A 136 -3.59 7.83 -12.85
CA GLU A 136 -3.29 8.62 -14.03
C GLU A 136 -4.36 9.68 -14.31
N LEU A 137 -5.64 9.28 -14.31
CA LEU A 137 -6.77 10.19 -14.54
C LEU A 137 -7.00 11.16 -13.37
N SER A 138 -6.57 10.81 -12.17
CA SER A 138 -6.61 11.71 -11.01
C SER A 138 -5.58 12.84 -11.11
N GLU A 139 -4.51 12.66 -11.90
CA GLU A 139 -3.39 13.62 -12.05
C GLU A 139 -2.70 14.00 -10.73
N VAL A 140 -2.99 13.28 -9.66
CA VAL A 140 -2.41 13.43 -8.32
C VAL A 140 -1.97 12.07 -7.77
N PRO A 141 -0.90 12.00 -6.96
CA PRO A 141 -0.57 10.77 -6.24
C PRO A 141 -1.67 10.44 -5.22
N ILE A 142 -1.92 9.15 -5.00
CA ILE A 142 -2.97 8.66 -4.11
C ILE A 142 -2.36 8.01 -2.87
N ALA A 143 -2.63 8.55 -1.69
CA ALA A 143 -2.31 7.88 -0.43
C ALA A 143 -3.33 6.75 -0.20
N ALA A 144 -2.85 5.51 -0.12
CA ALA A 144 -3.75 4.37 0.06
C ALA A 144 -3.17 3.28 0.96
N PRO A 145 -3.63 3.14 2.20
CA PRO A 145 -3.47 1.93 2.99
C PRO A 145 -4.43 0.83 2.49
N SER A 146 -4.24 -0.42 2.96
CA SER A 146 -5.16 -1.53 2.71
C SER A 146 -6.61 -1.20 3.12
N ALA A 147 -7.57 -1.71 2.37
CA ALA A 147 -9.00 -1.47 2.60
C ALA A 147 -9.56 -2.45 3.65
N ASN A 148 -9.34 -2.15 4.92
CA ASN A 148 -9.86 -2.89 6.08
C ASN A 148 -9.93 -1.96 7.29
N VAL A 149 -10.74 -2.25 8.27
CA VAL A 149 -10.67 -1.63 9.59
C VAL A 149 -9.32 -2.00 10.23
N SER A 150 -8.70 -1.05 10.92
CA SER A 150 -7.38 -1.24 11.53
C SER A 150 -7.30 -2.50 12.40
N GLY A 151 -6.27 -3.31 12.17
CA GLY A 151 -6.03 -4.57 12.90
C GLY A 151 -6.60 -5.82 12.25
N ARG A 152 -7.59 -5.69 11.36
CA ARG A 152 -8.19 -6.82 10.62
C ARG A 152 -7.35 -7.23 9.41
N PRO A 153 -7.57 -8.44 8.84
CA PRO A 153 -6.98 -8.84 7.57
C PRO A 153 -7.33 -7.87 6.44
N SER A 154 -6.43 -7.70 5.48
CA SER A 154 -6.67 -6.89 4.30
C SER A 154 -7.62 -7.59 3.34
N GLY A 155 -8.59 -6.85 2.79
CA GLY A 155 -9.55 -7.40 1.83
C GLY A 155 -8.92 -7.68 0.47
N THR A 156 -9.26 -8.81 -0.11
CA THR A 156 -8.80 -9.27 -1.42
C THR A 156 -9.87 -9.21 -2.50
N ASN A 157 -11.12 -8.96 -2.11
CA ASN A 157 -12.27 -8.70 -2.95
C ASN A 157 -13.20 -7.69 -2.27
N VAL A 158 -14.16 -7.14 -2.99
CA VAL A 158 -15.07 -6.11 -2.47
C VAL A 158 -16.00 -6.67 -1.39
N GLN A 159 -16.43 -7.93 -1.51
CA GLN A 159 -17.36 -8.56 -0.58
C GLN A 159 -16.77 -8.61 0.85
N ASP A 160 -15.46 -8.85 0.96
CA ASP A 160 -14.77 -8.89 2.26
C ASP A 160 -14.66 -7.50 2.91
N ILE A 161 -14.75 -6.44 2.12
CA ILE A 161 -14.47 -5.05 2.54
C ILE A 161 -15.74 -4.26 2.78
N ILE A 162 -16.79 -4.51 2.00
CA ILE A 162 -17.99 -3.68 1.98
C ILE A 162 -18.68 -3.65 3.35
N GLU A 163 -18.72 -4.79 4.06
CA GLU A 163 -19.32 -4.87 5.39
C GLU A 163 -18.63 -3.96 6.41
N GLU A 164 -17.33 -3.70 6.23
CA GLU A 164 -16.53 -2.90 7.16
C GLU A 164 -16.52 -1.41 6.82
N LEU A 165 -16.58 -1.07 5.52
CA LEU A 165 -16.36 0.27 5.00
C LEU A 165 -17.57 0.89 4.31
N ASP A 166 -18.71 0.20 4.28
CA ASP A 166 -19.96 0.76 3.78
C ASP A 166 -20.34 2.06 4.52
N GLY A 167 -20.78 3.06 3.77
CA GLY A 167 -21.11 4.38 4.32
C GLY A 167 -19.91 5.25 4.74
N LYS A 168 -18.67 4.73 4.65
CA LYS A 168 -17.43 5.43 5.06
C LYS A 168 -16.58 5.90 3.89
N VAL A 169 -16.92 5.51 2.67
CA VAL A 169 -16.24 5.89 1.43
C VAL A 169 -17.24 6.43 0.42
N ASP A 170 -16.77 7.23 -0.52
CA ASP A 170 -17.62 7.86 -1.53
C ASP A 170 -17.80 6.97 -2.76
N TYR A 171 -16.74 6.21 -3.14
CA TYR A 171 -16.72 5.35 -4.32
C TYR A 171 -16.15 3.97 -4.01
N ILE A 172 -16.66 2.96 -4.71
CA ILE A 172 -16.12 1.60 -4.70
C ILE A 172 -15.92 1.15 -6.14
N ILE A 173 -14.69 0.78 -6.49
CA ILE A 173 -14.37 0.16 -7.77
C ILE A 173 -14.14 -1.33 -7.51
N ASP A 174 -15.07 -2.18 -7.99
CA ASP A 174 -14.91 -3.63 -7.92
C ASP A 174 -14.13 -4.11 -9.15
N GLY A 175 -12.93 -4.60 -8.96
CA GLY A 175 -12.08 -5.19 -9.99
C GLY A 175 -11.86 -6.68 -9.78
N GLY A 176 -12.78 -7.35 -9.07
CA GLY A 176 -12.65 -8.77 -8.75
C GLY A 176 -11.63 -9.06 -7.64
N SER A 177 -11.15 -10.28 -7.60
CA SER A 177 -10.17 -10.72 -6.60
C SER A 177 -8.76 -10.27 -6.96
N THR A 178 -7.97 -9.91 -5.94
CA THR A 178 -6.56 -9.53 -6.13
C THR A 178 -5.70 -10.75 -6.48
N ALA A 179 -4.71 -10.56 -7.36
CA ALA A 179 -3.89 -11.66 -7.87
C ALA A 179 -2.89 -12.22 -6.83
N ILE A 180 -2.46 -11.41 -5.84
CA ILE A 180 -1.42 -11.78 -4.88
C ILE A 180 -2.00 -12.05 -3.49
N GLY A 181 -2.90 -11.21 -2.99
CA GLY A 181 -3.52 -11.36 -1.68
C GLY A 181 -2.60 -11.08 -0.49
N LEU A 182 -1.45 -10.47 -0.73
CA LEU A 182 -0.44 -10.09 0.26
C LEU A 182 0.00 -8.64 -0.01
N GLU A 183 0.28 -7.87 1.03
CA GLU A 183 0.78 -6.51 0.89
C GLU A 183 2.13 -6.45 0.17
N SER A 184 2.46 -5.27 -0.35
CA SER A 184 3.74 -5.02 -1.01
C SER A 184 4.93 -5.24 -0.06
N THR A 185 6.04 -5.75 -0.58
CA THR A 185 7.33 -5.68 0.10
C THR A 185 7.72 -4.21 0.28
N VAL A 186 8.14 -3.81 1.49
CA VAL A 186 8.59 -2.44 1.77
C VAL A 186 10.08 -2.46 2.08
N ILE A 187 10.82 -1.64 1.35
CA ILE A 187 12.26 -1.51 1.52
C ILE A 187 12.68 -0.05 1.65
N ARG A 188 13.89 0.15 2.14
CA ARG A 188 14.65 1.40 1.96
C ARG A 188 16.08 1.09 1.55
N VAL A 189 16.73 2.04 0.91
CA VAL A 189 18.17 1.97 0.60
C VAL A 189 18.91 2.89 1.57
N VAL A 190 19.90 2.33 2.27
CA VAL A 190 20.74 3.05 3.22
C VAL A 190 22.18 2.63 3.01
N ASN A 191 23.09 3.59 2.77
CA ASN A 191 24.52 3.31 2.56
C ASN A 191 24.78 2.20 1.52
N GLN A 192 24.09 2.26 0.39
CA GLN A 192 24.19 1.29 -0.72
C GLN A 192 23.69 -0.13 -0.39
N LYS A 193 22.96 -0.31 0.72
CA LYS A 193 22.34 -1.57 1.12
C LYS A 193 20.82 -1.47 1.02
N ILE A 194 20.17 -2.59 0.71
CA ILE A 194 18.71 -2.70 0.78
C ILE A 194 18.33 -3.23 2.15
N GLU A 195 17.47 -2.51 2.85
CA GLU A 195 16.87 -2.94 4.11
C GLU A 195 15.39 -3.24 3.91
N ILE A 196 14.97 -4.48 4.19
CA ILE A 196 13.58 -4.92 4.13
C ILE A 196 12.89 -4.51 5.44
N LEU A 197 11.92 -3.62 5.35
CA LEU A 197 11.12 -3.12 6.47
C LEU A 197 9.82 -3.90 6.67
N ARG A 198 9.28 -4.46 5.60
CA ARG A 198 8.12 -5.36 5.60
C ARG A 198 8.27 -6.39 4.49
N PRO A 199 8.33 -7.70 4.80
CA PRO A 199 8.28 -8.74 3.79
C PRO A 199 6.93 -8.74 3.05
N GLY A 200 6.95 -9.16 1.79
CA GLY A 200 5.78 -9.27 0.90
C GLY A 200 6.10 -10.16 -0.29
N LYS A 201 5.48 -9.88 -1.46
CA LYS A 201 5.64 -10.72 -2.65
C LYS A 201 7.06 -10.72 -3.23
N ILE A 202 7.77 -9.58 -3.20
CA ILE A 202 9.16 -9.52 -3.64
C ILE A 202 10.04 -10.07 -2.51
N THR A 203 10.80 -11.13 -2.83
CA THR A 203 11.60 -11.87 -1.85
C THR A 203 12.99 -11.25 -1.66
N LEU A 204 13.70 -11.70 -0.62
CA LEU A 204 15.08 -11.30 -0.36
C LEU A 204 16.00 -11.69 -1.54
N GLU A 205 15.86 -12.91 -2.06
CA GLU A 205 16.66 -13.42 -3.18
C GLU A 205 16.43 -12.60 -4.47
N GLU A 206 15.20 -12.12 -4.71
CA GLU A 206 14.91 -11.25 -5.83
C GLU A 206 15.60 -9.89 -5.67
N LEU A 207 15.69 -9.37 -4.45
CA LEU A 207 16.36 -8.10 -4.13
C LEU A 207 17.89 -8.23 -4.21
N GLU A 208 18.46 -9.35 -3.80
CA GLU A 208 19.91 -9.65 -3.94
C GLU A 208 20.40 -9.62 -5.39
N SER A 209 19.49 -9.81 -6.35
CA SER A 209 19.84 -9.67 -7.77
C SER A 209 20.05 -8.20 -8.23
N VAL A 210 19.76 -7.23 -7.36
CA VAL A 210 19.87 -5.78 -7.64
C VAL A 210 20.99 -5.12 -6.83
N ALA A 211 21.23 -5.59 -5.61
CA ALA A 211 22.24 -5.06 -4.72
C ALA A 211 23.00 -6.19 -4.01
N ASN A 212 24.29 -5.97 -3.75
CA ASN A 212 25.14 -6.97 -3.11
C ASN A 212 24.80 -7.24 -1.64
N GLU A 213 24.18 -6.29 -0.97
CA GLU A 213 23.82 -6.40 0.44
C GLU A 213 22.35 -6.12 0.64
N VAL A 214 21.62 -7.14 1.11
CA VAL A 214 20.20 -7.08 1.47
C VAL A 214 20.04 -7.62 2.88
N GLU A 215 19.38 -6.89 3.76
CA GLU A 215 19.14 -7.31 5.13
C GLU A 215 17.68 -7.11 5.53
N VAL A 216 17.18 -7.96 6.43
CA VAL A 216 15.85 -7.79 7.03
C VAL A 216 16.01 -6.97 8.31
N ASN A 217 15.27 -5.86 8.39
CA ASN A 217 15.30 -5.02 9.59
C ASN A 217 14.83 -5.83 10.81
N LYS A 218 15.55 -5.69 11.93
CA LYS A 218 15.25 -6.41 13.19
C LYS A 218 13.82 -6.18 13.68
N ASN A 219 13.27 -5.00 13.44
CA ASN A 219 11.91 -4.63 13.82
C ASN A 219 10.82 -5.41 13.05
N VAL A 220 11.16 -6.18 12.02
CA VAL A 220 10.23 -7.13 11.38
C VAL A 220 9.86 -8.26 12.34
N PHE A 221 10.80 -8.67 13.18
CA PHE A 221 10.63 -9.78 14.14
C PHE A 221 10.27 -9.32 15.54
N GLU A 222 10.57 -8.06 15.87
CA GLU A 222 10.38 -7.46 17.20
C GLU A 222 9.43 -6.27 17.10
N ARG A 223 8.41 -6.20 17.98
CA ARG A 223 7.51 -5.04 18.02
C ARG A 223 8.26 -3.79 18.47
N VAL A 224 8.16 -2.74 17.67
CA VAL A 224 8.62 -1.41 18.07
C VAL A 224 7.55 -0.76 18.94
N ILE A 225 7.85 -0.59 20.23
CA ILE A 225 7.00 0.15 21.16
C ILE A 225 7.63 1.55 21.34
N ASP A 226 6.80 2.59 21.25
CA ASP A 226 7.16 4.00 21.55
C ASP A 226 8.18 4.70 20.63
N LYS A 227 8.38 4.21 19.39
CA LYS A 227 9.19 4.93 18.39
C LYS A 227 8.43 5.13 17.08
N PRO A 228 8.70 6.23 16.33
CA PRO A 228 8.21 6.36 14.97
C PRO A 228 8.72 5.21 14.11
N VAL A 229 7.84 4.64 13.27
CA VAL A 229 8.18 3.55 12.36
C VAL A 229 8.17 4.05 10.92
N ALA A 230 9.17 3.64 10.15
CA ALA A 230 9.32 4.08 8.76
C ALA A 230 8.33 3.40 7.78
N SER A 231 7.67 2.33 8.20
CA SER A 231 6.77 1.55 7.34
C SER A 231 5.47 1.17 8.05
N PRO A 232 4.33 1.12 7.35
CA PRO A 232 3.12 0.48 7.84
C PRO A 232 3.39 -0.99 8.19
N GLY A 233 2.75 -1.48 9.27
CA GLY A 233 2.87 -2.88 9.70
C GLY A 233 3.91 -3.17 10.78
N MET A 234 4.77 -2.20 11.14
CA MET A 234 5.83 -2.41 12.13
C MET A 234 5.41 -2.09 13.58
N LYS A 235 4.37 -1.29 13.81
CA LYS A 235 4.02 -0.76 15.14
C LYS A 235 2.86 -1.49 15.82
N TYR A 236 1.77 -1.71 15.08
CA TYR A 236 0.52 -2.25 15.62
C TYR A 236 0.34 -3.72 15.23
N ARG A 237 -0.56 -4.42 15.97
CA ARG A 237 -1.00 -5.74 15.56
C ARG A 237 -1.83 -5.59 14.27
N HIS A 238 -1.37 -6.26 13.22
CA HIS A 238 -2.03 -6.29 11.93
C HIS A 238 -2.47 -7.71 11.57
N TYR A 239 -3.39 -7.83 10.62
CA TYR A 239 -3.79 -9.10 10.00
C TYR A 239 -4.34 -10.13 11.00
N ALA A 240 -4.97 -9.65 12.07
CA ALA A 240 -5.50 -10.54 13.11
C ALA A 240 -6.97 -10.89 12.81
N PRO A 241 -7.29 -12.13 12.40
CA PRO A 241 -8.65 -12.59 12.24
C PRO A 241 -9.35 -12.66 13.61
N ASN A 242 -10.70 -12.61 13.60
CA ASN A 242 -11.48 -12.83 14.82
C ASN A 242 -11.37 -14.26 15.32
N THR A 243 -11.15 -15.22 14.42
CA THR A 243 -10.97 -16.63 14.73
C THR A 243 -9.59 -16.88 15.33
N LYS A 244 -9.52 -17.66 16.41
CA LYS A 244 -8.25 -18.07 17.02
C LYS A 244 -7.48 -18.95 16.03
N CYS A 245 -6.30 -18.51 15.62
CA CYS A 245 -5.39 -19.27 14.76
C CYS A 245 -4.30 -19.90 15.63
N ILE A 246 -4.00 -21.18 15.39
CA ILE A 246 -2.91 -21.90 16.02
C ILE A 246 -1.94 -22.32 14.93
N LEU A 247 -0.70 -21.85 15.00
CA LEU A 247 0.37 -22.30 14.12
C LEU A 247 0.94 -23.60 14.70
N VAL A 248 0.77 -24.71 14.00
CA VAL A 248 1.40 -25.98 14.31
C VAL A 248 2.68 -26.08 13.50
N TYR A 249 3.81 -26.11 14.16
CA TYR A 249 5.12 -26.27 13.54
C TYR A 249 5.66 -27.68 13.78
N SER A 250 5.99 -28.40 12.69
CA SER A 250 6.64 -29.71 12.75
C SER A 250 7.75 -29.79 11.72
N LYS A 251 8.83 -30.49 12.08
CA LYS A 251 9.88 -30.88 11.10
C LYS A 251 9.42 -32.04 10.21
N ASP A 252 8.38 -32.76 10.61
CA ASP A 252 7.76 -33.81 9.85
C ASP A 252 6.70 -33.25 8.91
N LYS A 253 6.90 -33.38 7.60
CA LYS A 253 6.00 -32.88 6.57
C LYS A 253 4.60 -33.50 6.62
N GLU A 254 4.47 -34.74 7.07
CA GLU A 254 3.17 -35.41 7.17
C GLU A 254 2.32 -34.81 8.30
N LEU A 255 2.93 -34.43 9.43
CA LEU A 255 2.24 -33.78 10.53
C LEU A 255 1.81 -32.34 10.22
N SER A 256 2.46 -31.68 9.28
CA SER A 256 2.10 -30.30 8.87
C SER A 256 0.84 -30.24 7.99
N LEU A 257 0.35 -31.37 7.51
CA LEU A 257 -0.83 -31.51 6.64
C LEU A 257 -2.11 -31.93 7.38
N ILE A 258 -2.06 -32.08 8.70
CA ILE A 258 -3.24 -32.39 9.50
C ILE A 258 -4.11 -31.13 9.58
N HIS A 259 -5.25 -31.15 8.89
CA HIS A 259 -6.29 -30.16 9.07
C HIS A 259 -7.00 -30.41 10.42
N ILE A 260 -6.93 -29.42 11.29
CA ILE A 260 -7.69 -29.45 12.56
C ILE A 260 -9.01 -28.74 12.33
#